data_2cb4515feb68d666f611db8b634fb7a1
#
_entry.id   2cb4515feb68d666f611db8b634fb7a1
#
_cell.length_a   1.000
_cell.length_b   1.000
_cell.length_c   1.000
_cell.angle_alpha   90.00
_cell.angle_beta   90.00
_cell.angle_gamma   90.00
#
_symmetry.space_group_name_H-M   'P 1'
#
loop_
_entity.id
_entity.type
_entity.pdbx_description
1 polymer ?
#
loop_
_entity_poly.entity_id
_entity_poly.type
_entity_poly.pdbx_seq_one_letter_code
_entity_poly.pdbx_strand_id
1 'polypeptide(L)'
;EKEKSKEKAEFAKKCLEEYADFVPMFLLLDETARVLRKKRMTRGAVDFDFPECKIILDAKGRPVEIKPYERNAATMLIEDCMLAANETVAEDYYWQQIPFLYRTHEKPDEEKIRRFAILINNFGYSLHIGNGEVHPKEIQKLLSRAAGTPEEAMLSRLALRSMKQAKYTTDCVGHFGLAARYYTHFTSPIRRYPDLQIHRIIKENLHGRLGEKRLSHYGKLLPEAAVWTSSRERLAEEAERETEKAKK
;
A
#
# COMPACT_ATOMS: atom_id res chain seq x y z
N GLU A 1 -6.91 -6.92 -34.85
CA GLU A 1 -7.25 -7.53 -33.56
C GLU A 1 -7.00 -9.05 -33.52
N LYS A 2 -7.45 -9.83 -34.52
CA LYS A 2 -7.24 -11.28 -34.59
C LYS A 2 -5.75 -11.67 -34.69
N GLU A 3 -4.93 -10.88 -35.37
CA GLU A 3 -3.49 -11.11 -35.51
C GLU A 3 -2.74 -10.85 -34.23
N LYS A 4 -3.02 -9.74 -33.53
CA LYS A 4 -2.50 -9.45 -32.19
C LYS A 4 -2.93 -10.48 -31.13
N SER A 5 -4.10 -11.09 -31.28
CA SER A 5 -4.57 -12.15 -30.39
C SER A 5 -3.80 -13.46 -30.62
N LYS A 6 -3.44 -13.79 -31.87
CA LYS A 6 -2.61 -14.96 -32.20
C LYS A 6 -1.18 -14.81 -31.69
N GLU A 7 -0.55 -13.65 -31.90
CA GLU A 7 0.79 -13.36 -31.40
C GLU A 7 0.86 -13.45 -29.88
N LYS A 8 -0.15 -12.92 -29.16
CA LYS A 8 -0.25 -13.05 -27.70
C LYS A 8 -0.37 -14.50 -27.25
N ALA A 9 -1.18 -15.31 -27.94
CA ALA A 9 -1.36 -16.72 -27.60
C ALA A 9 -0.08 -17.54 -27.85
N GLU A 10 0.63 -17.27 -28.94
CA GLU A 10 1.90 -17.92 -29.28
C GLU A 10 3.00 -17.54 -28.28
N PHE A 11 3.08 -16.26 -27.89
CA PHE A 11 3.98 -15.80 -26.85
C PHE A 11 3.69 -16.46 -25.50
N ALA A 12 2.40 -16.54 -25.09
CA ALA A 12 2.01 -17.20 -23.86
C ALA A 12 2.39 -18.69 -23.85
N LYS A 13 2.20 -19.40 -24.97
CA LYS A 13 2.62 -20.80 -25.13
C LYS A 13 4.12 -20.96 -24.96
N LYS A 14 4.91 -20.12 -25.62
CA LYS A 14 6.37 -20.11 -25.49
C LYS A 14 6.81 -19.87 -24.04
N CYS A 15 6.22 -18.90 -23.34
CA CYS A 15 6.50 -18.67 -21.93
C CYS A 15 6.16 -19.88 -21.05
N LEU A 16 5.03 -20.55 -21.29
CA LEU A 16 4.66 -21.75 -20.55
C LEU A 16 5.63 -22.91 -20.77
N GLU A 17 6.16 -23.08 -21.98
CA GLU A 17 7.19 -24.07 -22.29
C GLU A 17 8.53 -23.72 -21.63
N GLU A 18 8.96 -22.45 -21.72
CA GLU A 18 10.23 -21.96 -21.15
C GLU A 18 10.26 -22.04 -19.62
N TYR A 19 9.13 -21.77 -18.95
CA TYR A 19 9.01 -21.75 -17.48
C TYR A 19 8.25 -22.95 -16.91
N ALA A 20 8.13 -24.07 -17.68
CA ALA A 20 7.33 -25.22 -17.28
C ALA A 20 7.66 -25.76 -15.90
N ASP A 21 8.93 -25.83 -15.53
CA ASP A 21 9.41 -26.32 -14.24
C ASP A 21 9.00 -25.42 -13.07
N PHE A 22 8.72 -24.14 -13.32
CA PHE A 22 8.30 -23.16 -12.30
C PHE A 22 6.79 -23.01 -12.19
N VAL A 23 6.00 -23.48 -13.15
CA VAL A 23 4.54 -23.35 -13.17
C VAL A 23 3.88 -23.85 -11.88
N PRO A 24 4.23 -25.05 -11.34
CA PRO A 24 3.64 -25.52 -10.09
C PRO A 24 3.91 -24.57 -8.91
N MET A 25 5.12 -23.99 -8.85
CA MET A 25 5.48 -23.01 -7.82
C MET A 25 4.66 -21.72 -7.97
N PHE A 26 4.48 -21.20 -9.19
CA PHE A 26 3.67 -20.00 -9.43
C PHE A 26 2.20 -20.20 -9.04
N LEU A 27 1.64 -21.38 -9.33
CA LEU A 27 0.27 -21.72 -8.92
C LEU A 27 0.12 -21.77 -7.40
N LEU A 28 1.09 -22.35 -6.69
CA LEU A 28 1.11 -22.39 -5.23
C LEU A 28 1.27 -20.98 -4.63
N LEU A 29 2.09 -20.13 -5.24
CA LEU A 29 2.23 -18.73 -4.82
C LEU A 29 0.92 -17.95 -5.03
N ASP A 30 0.21 -18.16 -6.14
CA ASP A 30 -1.09 -17.53 -6.40
C ASP A 30 -2.13 -17.96 -5.36
N GLU A 31 -2.19 -19.26 -5.04
CA GLU A 31 -3.07 -19.78 -3.97
C GLU A 31 -2.73 -19.13 -2.62
N THR A 32 -1.44 -19.08 -2.28
CA THR A 32 -0.97 -18.43 -1.04
C THR A 32 -1.37 -16.95 -1.00
N ALA A 33 -1.17 -16.22 -2.07
CA ALA A 33 -1.54 -14.81 -2.17
C ALA A 33 -3.05 -14.61 -2.00
N ARG A 34 -3.88 -15.48 -2.59
CA ARG A 34 -5.35 -15.45 -2.41
C ARG A 34 -5.76 -15.67 -0.95
N VAL A 35 -5.09 -16.59 -0.24
CA VAL A 35 -5.32 -16.81 1.19
C VAL A 35 -4.96 -15.57 2.01
N LEU A 36 -3.78 -14.97 1.77
CA LEU A 36 -3.32 -13.75 2.42
C LEU A 36 -4.30 -12.58 2.18
N ARG A 37 -4.71 -12.40 0.93
CA ARG A 37 -5.70 -11.39 0.54
C ARG A 37 -7.03 -11.61 1.24
N LYS A 38 -7.56 -12.83 1.24
CA LYS A 38 -8.81 -13.16 1.92
C LYS A 38 -8.75 -12.82 3.40
N LYS A 39 -7.63 -13.15 4.08
CA LYS A 39 -7.41 -12.82 5.49
C LYS A 39 -7.42 -11.29 5.71
N ARG A 40 -6.72 -10.54 4.88
CA ARG A 40 -6.64 -9.08 4.93
C ARG A 40 -8.03 -8.44 4.69
N MET A 41 -8.73 -8.85 3.65
CA MET A 41 -10.06 -8.33 3.33
C MET A 41 -11.11 -8.68 4.40
N THR A 42 -11.04 -9.86 5.00
CA THR A 42 -11.92 -10.26 6.12
C THR A 42 -11.71 -9.38 7.34
N ARG A 43 -10.47 -8.95 7.59
CA ARG A 43 -10.11 -8.01 8.66
C ARG A 43 -10.67 -6.60 8.41
N GLY A 44 -10.97 -6.25 7.17
CA GLY A 44 -11.56 -4.98 6.77
C GLY A 44 -10.59 -4.03 6.07
N ALA A 45 -9.49 -4.53 5.50
CA ALA A 45 -8.60 -3.69 4.69
C ALA A 45 -9.37 -3.04 3.54
N VAL A 46 -9.09 -1.76 3.32
CA VAL A 46 -9.69 -0.98 2.23
C VAL A 46 -8.77 -1.09 1.03
N ASP A 47 -9.28 -1.65 -0.06
CA ASP A 47 -8.56 -1.67 -1.34
C ASP A 47 -9.02 -0.47 -2.17
N PHE A 48 -8.17 0.55 -2.29
CA PHE A 48 -8.39 1.68 -3.15
C PHE A 48 -7.79 1.36 -4.52
N ASP A 49 -8.61 0.83 -5.42
CA ASP A 49 -8.21 0.61 -6.80
C ASP A 49 -8.42 1.88 -7.62
N PHE A 50 -7.46 2.80 -7.54
CA PHE A 50 -7.46 3.96 -8.42
C PHE A 50 -6.73 3.60 -9.70
N PRO A 51 -7.33 3.87 -10.88
CA PRO A 51 -6.61 3.69 -12.13
C PRO A 51 -5.42 4.65 -12.17
N GLU A 52 -4.23 4.11 -11.97
CA GLU A 52 -2.99 4.83 -12.23
C GLU A 52 -2.79 4.96 -13.73
N CYS A 53 -2.26 6.09 -14.17
CA CYS A 53 -1.98 6.33 -15.59
C CYS A 53 -0.47 6.23 -15.83
N LYS A 54 -0.09 5.44 -16.82
CA LYS A 54 1.29 5.40 -17.33
C LYS A 54 1.41 6.34 -18.52
N ILE A 55 2.24 7.37 -18.40
CA ILE A 55 2.56 8.28 -19.48
C ILE A 55 3.72 7.68 -20.29
N ILE A 56 3.47 7.36 -21.55
CA ILE A 56 4.49 6.85 -22.47
C ILE A 56 5.12 8.03 -23.17
N LEU A 57 6.46 8.11 -23.12
CA LEU A 57 7.25 9.18 -23.69
C LEU A 57 7.97 8.70 -24.97
N ASP A 58 8.17 9.60 -25.94
CA ASP A 58 9.06 9.39 -27.06
C ASP A 58 10.54 9.49 -26.64
N ALA A 59 11.44 9.24 -27.58
CA ALA A 59 12.91 9.34 -27.36
C ALA A 59 13.35 10.78 -26.97
N LYS A 60 12.51 11.79 -27.18
CA LYS A 60 12.75 13.20 -26.80
C LYS A 60 12.07 13.60 -25.51
N GLY A 61 11.46 12.64 -24.78
CA GLY A 61 10.77 12.87 -23.53
C GLY A 61 9.39 13.55 -23.66
N ARG A 62 8.79 13.54 -24.87
CA ARG A 62 7.44 14.08 -25.08
C ARG A 62 6.38 12.99 -24.87
N PRO A 63 5.24 13.32 -24.23
CA PRO A 63 4.17 12.36 -24.06
C PRO A 63 3.54 12.00 -25.40
N VAL A 64 3.45 10.70 -25.70
CA VAL A 64 2.85 10.15 -26.92
C VAL A 64 1.58 9.38 -26.65
N GLU A 65 1.42 8.83 -25.44
CA GLU A 65 0.25 8.06 -25.07
C GLU A 65 0.06 8.05 -23.55
N ILE A 66 -1.19 8.07 -23.10
CA ILE A 66 -1.57 7.86 -21.70
C ILE A 66 -2.35 6.55 -21.63
N LYS A 67 -1.80 5.56 -20.92
CA LYS A 67 -2.44 4.24 -20.71
C LYS A 67 -2.83 4.06 -19.26
N PRO A 68 -3.97 3.43 -18.95
CA PRO A 68 -4.23 2.97 -17.61
C PRO A 68 -3.21 1.87 -17.26
N TYR A 69 -2.72 1.89 -16.01
CA TYR A 69 -1.93 0.79 -15.47
C TYR A 69 -2.89 -0.35 -15.08
N GLU A 70 -2.76 -1.48 -15.74
CA GLU A 70 -3.58 -2.66 -15.43
C GLU A 70 -2.94 -3.46 -14.30
N ARG A 71 -3.62 -3.52 -13.19
CA ARG A 71 -3.31 -4.41 -12.06
C ARG A 71 -3.68 -5.84 -12.46
N ASN A 72 -2.71 -6.74 -12.50
CA ASN A 72 -2.90 -8.14 -12.90
C ASN A 72 -2.60 -9.12 -11.75
N ALA A 73 -2.89 -10.40 -11.96
CA ALA A 73 -2.70 -11.44 -10.95
C ALA A 73 -1.25 -11.51 -10.42
N ALA A 74 -0.26 -11.33 -11.27
CA ALA A 74 1.16 -11.37 -10.87
C ALA A 74 1.54 -10.19 -9.99
N THR A 75 1.13 -8.96 -10.35
CA THR A 75 1.38 -7.77 -9.51
C THR A 75 0.66 -7.86 -8.17
N MET A 76 -0.57 -8.38 -8.17
CA MET A 76 -1.37 -8.60 -6.97
C MET A 76 -0.76 -9.67 -6.05
N LEU A 77 -0.19 -10.73 -6.60
CA LEU A 77 0.52 -11.77 -5.85
C LEU A 77 1.72 -11.18 -5.10
N ILE A 78 2.56 -10.42 -5.79
CA ILE A 78 3.72 -9.77 -5.16
C ILE A 78 3.28 -8.79 -4.09
N GLU A 79 2.24 -7.98 -4.35
CA GLU A 79 1.69 -7.04 -3.37
C GLU A 79 1.24 -7.74 -2.07
N ASP A 80 0.46 -8.83 -2.17
CA ASP A 80 -0.01 -9.54 -0.99
C ASP A 80 1.14 -10.15 -0.18
N CYS A 81 2.17 -10.69 -0.85
CA CYS A 81 3.38 -11.18 -0.19
C CYS A 81 4.18 -10.05 0.49
N MET A 82 4.31 -8.89 -0.18
CA MET A 82 4.98 -7.71 0.40
C MET A 82 4.25 -7.19 1.62
N LEU A 83 2.92 -7.12 1.60
CA LEU A 83 2.10 -6.70 2.73
C LEU A 83 2.26 -7.66 3.91
N ALA A 84 2.22 -8.97 3.66
CA ALA A 84 2.43 -9.98 4.70
C ALA A 84 3.83 -9.86 5.34
N ALA A 85 4.88 -9.67 4.53
CA ALA A 85 6.24 -9.47 5.03
C ALA A 85 6.35 -8.19 5.88
N ASN A 86 5.77 -7.08 5.42
CA ASN A 86 5.76 -5.82 6.13
C ASN A 86 5.05 -5.92 7.49
N GLU A 87 3.89 -6.60 7.55
CA GLU A 87 3.15 -6.83 8.80
C GLU A 87 3.93 -7.73 9.76
N THR A 88 4.47 -8.85 9.27
CA THR A 88 5.22 -9.83 10.09
C THR A 88 6.46 -9.20 10.73
N VAL A 89 7.24 -8.46 9.95
CA VAL A 89 8.44 -7.77 10.45
C VAL A 89 8.06 -6.70 11.48
N ALA A 90 6.99 -5.94 11.23
CA ALA A 90 6.53 -4.92 12.19
C ALA A 90 6.09 -5.53 13.51
N GLU A 91 5.34 -6.64 13.46
CA GLU A 91 4.85 -7.35 14.64
C GLU A 91 5.99 -7.95 15.46
N ASP A 92 6.93 -8.62 14.81
CA ASP A 92 8.07 -9.26 15.47
C ASP A 92 8.91 -8.24 16.25
N TYR A 93 9.30 -7.13 15.61
CA TYR A 93 10.11 -6.09 16.26
C TYR A 93 9.34 -5.25 17.29
N TYR A 94 8.03 -5.16 17.18
CA TYR A 94 7.18 -4.57 18.21
C TYR A 94 7.25 -5.38 19.52
N TRP A 95 7.10 -6.70 19.42
CA TRP A 95 7.15 -7.57 20.60
C TRP A 95 8.55 -7.71 21.21
N GLN A 96 9.59 -7.57 20.41
CA GLN A 96 10.97 -7.52 20.91
C GLN A 96 11.29 -6.18 21.60
N GLN A 97 10.43 -5.17 21.52
CA GLN A 97 10.64 -3.82 22.10
C GLN A 97 11.94 -3.14 21.61
N ILE A 98 12.36 -3.45 20.41
CA ILE A 98 13.51 -2.82 19.77
C ILE A 98 13.05 -1.51 19.12
N PRO A 99 13.80 -0.38 19.25
CA PRO A 99 13.49 0.85 18.52
C PRO A 99 13.35 0.59 17.03
N PHE A 100 12.20 0.97 16.46
CA PHE A 100 11.85 0.61 15.08
C PHE A 100 11.12 1.75 14.36
N LEU A 101 11.02 1.68 13.03
CA LEU A 101 10.21 2.58 12.23
C LEU A 101 8.95 1.87 11.78
N TYR A 102 7.81 2.50 12.02
CA TYR A 102 6.51 2.02 11.58
C TYR A 102 5.95 2.92 10.48
N ARG A 103 5.16 2.34 9.57
CA ARG A 103 4.32 3.08 8.64
C ARG A 103 2.93 3.14 9.22
N THR A 104 2.57 4.29 9.77
CA THR A 104 1.32 4.46 10.49
C THR A 104 0.29 5.21 9.65
N HIS A 105 -0.94 4.77 9.73
CA HIS A 105 -2.09 5.43 9.15
C HIS A 105 -3.15 5.53 10.25
N GLU A 106 -3.23 6.70 10.85
CA GLU A 106 -4.14 6.96 11.96
C GLU A 106 -5.60 6.89 11.51
N LYS A 107 -6.51 6.71 12.47
CA LYS A 107 -7.95 6.79 12.21
C LYS A 107 -8.31 8.15 11.60
N PRO A 108 -9.34 8.22 10.75
CA PRO A 108 -9.85 9.46 10.22
C PRO A 108 -10.24 10.44 11.33
N ASP A 109 -10.17 11.71 11.02
CA ASP A 109 -10.71 12.77 11.87
C ASP A 109 -12.23 12.65 11.96
N GLU A 110 -12.77 12.76 13.19
CA GLU A 110 -14.20 12.58 13.47
C GLU A 110 -15.08 13.54 12.67
N GLU A 111 -14.69 14.81 12.56
CA GLU A 111 -15.46 15.80 11.84
C GLU A 111 -15.45 15.52 10.32
N LYS A 112 -14.28 15.16 9.76
CA LYS A 112 -14.17 14.82 8.35
C LYS A 112 -15.00 13.60 7.99
N ILE A 113 -14.98 12.57 8.82
CA ILE A 113 -15.74 11.34 8.57
C ILE A 113 -17.25 11.57 8.71
N ARG A 114 -17.67 12.42 9.64
CA ARG A 114 -19.10 12.84 9.77
C ARG A 114 -19.57 13.62 8.55
N ARG A 115 -18.79 14.58 8.07
CA ARG A 115 -19.10 15.33 6.82
C ARG A 115 -19.19 14.40 5.62
N PHE A 116 -18.28 13.43 5.55
CA PHE A 116 -18.33 12.41 4.49
C PHE A 116 -19.60 11.56 4.59
N ALA A 117 -19.99 11.10 5.79
CA ALA A 117 -21.21 10.33 6.00
C ALA A 117 -22.47 11.10 5.59
N ILE A 118 -22.56 12.40 5.92
CA ILE A 118 -23.67 13.26 5.50
C ILE A 118 -23.72 13.36 3.97
N LEU A 119 -22.57 13.56 3.34
CA LEU A 119 -22.51 13.73 1.89
C LEU A 119 -22.97 12.47 1.15
N ILE A 120 -22.51 11.29 1.55
CA ILE A 120 -22.86 10.02 0.89
C ILE A 120 -24.34 9.65 1.06
N ASN A 121 -25.00 10.14 2.13
CA ASN A 121 -26.45 9.93 2.30
C ASN A 121 -27.26 10.53 1.17
N ASN A 122 -26.80 11.63 0.54
CA ASN A 122 -27.47 12.23 -0.63
C ASN A 122 -27.45 11.31 -1.86
N PHE A 123 -26.56 10.31 -1.87
CA PHE A 123 -26.43 9.29 -2.93
C PHE A 123 -27.02 7.94 -2.51
N GLY A 124 -27.77 7.89 -1.38
CA GLY A 124 -28.38 6.66 -0.89
C GLY A 124 -27.43 5.68 -0.20
N TYR A 125 -26.21 6.12 0.12
CA TYR A 125 -25.23 5.33 0.88
C TYR A 125 -25.23 5.73 2.36
N SER A 126 -24.90 4.77 3.22
CA SER A 126 -24.77 5.02 4.67
C SER A 126 -23.43 4.51 5.17
N LEU A 127 -22.89 5.19 6.17
CA LEU A 127 -21.66 4.82 6.87
C LEU A 127 -21.96 4.73 8.38
N HIS A 128 -21.69 3.57 8.95
CA HIS A 128 -21.86 3.40 10.39
C HIS A 128 -20.66 3.99 11.16
N ILE A 129 -20.93 4.95 12.04
CA ILE A 129 -19.95 5.60 12.90
C ILE A 129 -20.33 5.27 14.35
N GLY A 130 -19.48 4.48 15.03
CA GLY A 130 -19.69 4.11 16.44
C GLY A 130 -18.82 4.97 17.35
N ASN A 131 -19.43 5.65 18.34
CA ASN A 131 -18.72 6.49 19.33
C ASN A 131 -17.75 7.52 18.70
N GLY A 132 -18.13 8.12 17.56
CA GLY A 132 -17.28 9.08 16.84
C GLY A 132 -16.19 8.47 15.96
N GLU A 133 -16.02 7.16 15.98
CA GLU A 133 -15.02 6.45 15.18
C GLU A 133 -15.65 5.57 14.10
N VAL A 134 -14.99 5.46 12.96
CA VAL A 134 -15.35 4.54 11.89
C VAL A 134 -14.38 3.35 11.87
N HIS A 135 -14.91 2.15 11.73
CA HIS A 135 -14.08 0.97 11.51
C HIS A 135 -13.71 0.87 10.02
N PRO A 136 -12.46 0.48 9.65
CA PRO A 136 -12.06 0.34 8.24
C PRO A 136 -13.02 -0.50 7.41
N LYS A 137 -13.60 -1.55 8.00
CA LYS A 137 -14.59 -2.43 7.36
C LYS A 137 -15.85 -1.70 6.88
N GLU A 138 -16.23 -0.60 7.52
CA GLU A 138 -17.39 0.19 7.08
C GLU A 138 -17.08 0.97 5.80
N ILE A 139 -15.85 1.51 5.68
CA ILE A 139 -15.37 2.11 4.43
C ILE A 139 -15.27 1.04 3.33
N GLN A 140 -14.73 -0.14 3.65
CA GLN A 140 -14.65 -1.26 2.72
C GLN A 140 -16.04 -1.65 2.17
N LYS A 141 -17.04 -1.80 3.05
CA LYS A 141 -18.42 -2.12 2.66
C LYS A 141 -19.02 -1.03 1.75
N LEU A 142 -18.80 0.23 2.11
CA LEU A 142 -19.26 1.37 1.31
C LEU A 142 -18.69 1.31 -0.12
N LEU A 143 -17.38 1.16 -0.25
CA LEU A 143 -16.70 1.10 -1.54
C LEU A 143 -17.12 -0.14 -2.35
N SER A 144 -17.28 -1.31 -1.68
CA SER A 144 -17.78 -2.52 -2.33
C SER A 144 -19.21 -2.36 -2.87
N ARG A 145 -20.06 -1.60 -2.18
CA ARG A 145 -21.43 -1.30 -2.65
C ARG A 145 -21.45 -0.31 -3.80
N ALA A 146 -20.48 0.60 -3.85
CA ALA A 146 -20.34 1.59 -4.90
C ALA A 146 -19.64 1.04 -6.17
N ALA A 147 -18.99 -0.11 -6.07
CA ALA A 147 -18.25 -0.72 -7.17
C ALA A 147 -19.15 -0.95 -8.40
N GLY A 148 -18.69 -0.52 -9.57
CA GLY A 148 -19.43 -0.60 -10.84
C GLY A 148 -20.55 0.44 -11.01
N THR A 149 -20.79 1.32 -10.03
CA THR A 149 -21.76 2.42 -10.16
C THR A 149 -21.13 3.70 -10.72
N PRO A 150 -21.91 4.63 -11.28
CA PRO A 150 -21.38 5.92 -11.73
C PRO A 150 -20.70 6.74 -10.63
N GLU A 151 -21.08 6.53 -9.37
CA GLU A 151 -20.59 7.25 -8.21
C GLU A 151 -19.26 6.67 -7.65
N GLU A 152 -18.85 5.49 -8.07
CA GLU A 152 -17.69 4.77 -7.54
C GLU A 152 -16.43 5.65 -7.45
N ALA A 153 -16.04 6.28 -8.55
CA ALA A 153 -14.84 7.10 -8.61
C ALA A 153 -14.90 8.32 -7.67
N MET A 154 -16.09 8.93 -7.55
CA MET A 154 -16.33 10.06 -6.68
C MET A 154 -16.27 9.63 -5.21
N LEU A 155 -16.99 8.57 -4.85
CA LEU A 155 -17.06 8.07 -3.48
C LEU A 155 -15.68 7.59 -2.99
N SER A 156 -14.92 6.90 -3.83
CA SER A 156 -13.57 6.46 -3.52
C SER A 156 -12.62 7.63 -3.23
N ARG A 157 -12.68 8.69 -4.05
CA ARG A 157 -11.88 9.91 -3.84
C ARG A 157 -12.27 10.66 -2.56
N LEU A 158 -13.56 10.75 -2.27
CA LEU A 158 -14.07 11.42 -1.08
C LEU A 158 -13.72 10.63 0.17
N ALA A 159 -13.84 9.29 0.14
CA ALA A 159 -13.40 8.41 1.21
C ALA A 159 -11.90 8.62 1.51
N LEU A 160 -11.05 8.60 0.47
CA LEU A 160 -9.61 8.83 0.64
C LEU A 160 -9.31 10.22 1.24
N ARG A 161 -9.99 11.28 0.80
CA ARG A 161 -9.81 12.64 1.33
C ARG A 161 -10.28 12.79 2.78
N SER A 162 -11.19 11.95 3.24
CA SER A 162 -11.63 11.94 4.63
C SER A 162 -10.64 11.27 5.56
N MET A 163 -9.69 10.51 5.02
CA MET A 163 -8.64 9.84 5.79
C MET A 163 -7.45 10.76 6.08
N LYS A 164 -6.69 10.40 7.11
CA LYS A 164 -5.39 11.02 7.36
C LYS A 164 -4.35 10.45 6.37
N GLN A 165 -3.29 11.19 6.15
CA GLN A 165 -2.16 10.69 5.35
C GLN A 165 -1.31 9.76 6.22
N ALA A 166 -0.83 8.66 5.62
CA ALA A 166 0.12 7.78 6.28
C ALA A 166 1.48 8.47 6.42
N LYS A 167 2.19 8.15 7.52
CA LYS A 167 3.50 8.75 7.87
C LYS A 167 4.41 7.71 8.50
N TYR A 168 5.70 7.99 8.56
CA TYR A 168 6.63 7.21 9.35
C TYR A 168 6.67 7.73 10.78
N THR A 169 6.69 6.82 11.76
CA THR A 169 6.81 7.13 13.19
C THR A 169 7.59 6.03 13.90
N THR A 170 8.01 6.29 15.14
CA THR A 170 8.52 5.27 16.05
C THR A 170 7.42 4.64 16.89
N ASP A 171 6.22 5.22 16.88
CA ASP A 171 5.06 4.72 17.63
C ASP A 171 4.21 3.82 16.74
N CYS A 172 3.94 2.59 17.19
CA CYS A 172 3.12 1.63 16.46
C CYS A 172 1.64 1.83 16.74
N VAL A 173 0.99 2.78 16.04
CA VAL A 173 -0.45 3.05 16.18
C VAL A 173 -1.31 2.30 15.15
N GLY A 174 -0.68 1.44 14.33
CA GLY A 174 -1.35 0.65 13.31
C GLY A 174 -1.55 1.39 11.99
N HIS A 175 -2.20 0.71 11.04
CA HIS A 175 -2.47 1.23 9.70
C HIS A 175 -3.95 1.08 9.37
N PHE A 176 -4.72 2.16 9.49
CA PHE A 176 -6.18 2.16 9.32
C PHE A 176 -6.61 1.58 7.97
N GLY A 177 -6.08 2.07 6.85
CA GLY A 177 -6.48 1.63 5.51
C GLY A 177 -6.22 0.14 5.25
N LEU A 178 -5.16 -0.44 5.84
CA LEU A 178 -4.87 -1.88 5.75
C LEU A 178 -5.56 -2.71 6.85
N ALA A 179 -6.27 -2.06 7.77
CA ALA A 179 -6.78 -2.68 8.99
C ALA A 179 -5.69 -3.51 9.72
N ALA A 180 -4.43 -3.05 9.66
CA ALA A 180 -3.29 -3.73 10.24
C ALA A 180 -2.95 -3.12 11.61
N ARG A 181 -2.73 -3.97 12.61
CA ARG A 181 -2.32 -3.54 13.95
C ARG A 181 -0.85 -3.14 13.99
N TYR A 182 -0.02 -3.87 13.24
CA TYR A 182 1.41 -3.64 13.08
C TYR A 182 1.71 -3.47 11.60
N TYR A 183 2.42 -2.42 11.23
CA TYR A 183 2.79 -2.22 9.84
C TYR A 183 4.04 -1.37 9.72
N THR A 184 4.93 -1.80 8.85
CA THR A 184 6.12 -1.07 8.45
C THR A 184 6.36 -1.17 6.94
N HIS A 185 7.31 -0.44 6.43
CA HIS A 185 7.86 -0.62 5.10
C HIS A 185 9.20 -1.32 5.20
N PHE A 186 9.27 -2.57 4.76
CA PHE A 186 10.46 -3.42 4.81
C PHE A 186 10.96 -3.86 3.43
N THR A 187 10.04 -4.01 2.47
CA THR A 187 10.29 -4.75 1.23
C THR A 187 11.01 -3.95 0.13
N SER A 188 11.34 -2.66 0.34
CA SER A 188 11.94 -1.82 -0.71
C SER A 188 13.14 -0.98 -0.24
N PRO A 189 14.22 -1.61 0.31
CA PRO A 189 15.34 -0.88 0.90
C PRO A 189 16.21 -0.11 -0.11
N ILE A 190 16.11 -0.42 -1.41
CA ILE A 190 16.86 0.27 -2.47
C ILE A 190 16.35 1.69 -2.68
N ARG A 191 15.03 1.91 -2.57
CA ARG A 191 14.39 3.19 -2.88
C ARG A 191 13.75 3.90 -1.68
N ARG A 192 13.64 3.25 -0.53
CA ARG A 192 13.07 3.85 0.69
C ARG A 192 14.05 3.76 1.84
N TYR A 193 14.43 4.91 2.38
CA TYR A 193 15.36 4.99 3.51
C TYR A 193 14.84 4.32 4.80
N PRO A 194 13.54 4.41 5.17
CA PRO A 194 13.02 3.67 6.32
C PRO A 194 13.24 2.17 6.21
N ASP A 195 12.97 1.57 5.05
CA ASP A 195 13.23 0.14 4.81
C ASP A 195 14.71 -0.19 5.02
N LEU A 196 15.63 0.64 4.50
CA LEU A 196 17.07 0.45 4.67
C LEU A 196 17.47 0.48 6.15
N GLN A 197 16.91 1.40 6.94
CA GLN A 197 17.18 1.47 8.37
C GLN A 197 16.65 0.23 9.11
N ILE A 198 15.47 -0.23 8.76
CA ILE A 198 14.90 -1.48 9.29
C ILE A 198 15.81 -2.66 8.99
N HIS A 199 16.30 -2.81 7.76
CA HIS A 199 17.26 -3.87 7.41
C HIS A 199 18.55 -3.79 8.22
N ARG A 200 19.04 -2.59 8.52
CA ARG A 200 20.23 -2.41 9.38
C ARG A 200 19.97 -2.87 10.81
N ILE A 201 18.84 -2.50 11.39
CA ILE A 201 18.43 -2.92 12.74
C ILE A 201 18.28 -4.43 12.80
N ILE A 202 17.56 -5.02 11.84
CA ILE A 202 17.37 -6.48 11.74
C ILE A 202 18.73 -7.19 11.66
N LYS A 203 19.63 -6.72 10.81
CA LYS A 203 20.94 -7.31 10.63
C LYS A 203 21.79 -7.22 11.90
N GLU A 204 21.76 -6.10 12.59
CA GLU A 204 22.46 -5.95 13.88
C GLU A 204 21.85 -6.88 14.95
N ASN A 205 20.53 -7.02 15.00
CA ASN A 205 19.84 -7.93 15.91
C ASN A 205 20.24 -9.39 15.67
N LEU A 206 20.14 -9.84 14.42
CA LEU A 206 20.50 -11.22 14.02
C LEU A 206 21.97 -11.57 14.32
N HIS A 207 22.86 -10.58 14.33
CA HIS A 207 24.28 -10.77 14.66
C HIS A 207 24.60 -10.53 16.15
N GLY A 208 23.58 -10.34 17.01
CA GLY A 208 23.79 -10.07 18.44
C GLY A 208 24.50 -8.76 18.75
N ARG A 209 24.37 -7.74 17.85
CA ARG A 209 25.08 -6.46 17.97
C ARG A 209 24.23 -5.32 18.52
N LEU A 210 22.98 -5.55 18.87
CA LEU A 210 22.06 -4.57 19.47
C LEU A 210 22.25 -4.49 21.00
N GLY A 211 23.43 -4.06 21.46
CA GLY A 211 23.64 -3.71 22.85
C GLY A 211 23.03 -2.34 23.22
N GLU A 212 23.03 -2.01 24.53
CA GLU A 212 22.43 -0.77 25.06
C GLU A 212 22.82 0.52 24.31
N LYS A 213 24.11 0.66 23.95
CA LYS A 213 24.59 1.82 23.17
C LYS A 213 23.93 1.93 21.82
N ARG A 214 23.69 0.79 21.13
CA ARG A 214 23.03 0.77 19.82
C ARG A 214 21.54 1.03 19.95
N LEU A 215 20.88 0.46 20.93
CA LEU A 215 19.47 0.73 21.25
C LEU A 215 19.26 2.22 21.55
N SER A 216 20.11 2.81 22.40
CA SER A 216 20.08 4.25 22.69
C SER A 216 20.32 5.12 21.44
N HIS A 217 21.25 4.71 20.57
CA HIS A 217 21.51 5.38 19.29
C HIS A 217 20.26 5.39 18.40
N TYR A 218 19.64 4.23 18.19
CA TYR A 218 18.42 4.14 17.39
C TYR A 218 17.24 4.88 18.03
N GLY A 219 17.10 4.84 19.35
CA GLY A 219 16.09 5.60 20.07
C GLY A 219 16.15 7.12 19.80
N LYS A 220 17.35 7.67 19.54
CA LYS A 220 17.55 9.08 19.18
C LYS A 220 17.42 9.34 17.68
N LEU A 221 17.99 8.44 16.86
CA LEU A 221 18.05 8.62 15.40
C LEU A 221 16.67 8.44 14.74
N LEU A 222 15.91 7.43 15.15
CA LEU A 222 14.71 7.03 14.40
C LEU A 222 13.59 8.07 14.45
N PRO A 223 13.32 8.80 15.55
CA PRO A 223 12.30 9.86 15.55
C PRO A 223 12.60 10.95 14.52
N GLU A 224 13.86 11.41 14.44
CA GLU A 224 14.29 12.40 13.46
C GLU A 224 14.19 11.86 12.02
N ALA A 225 14.66 10.63 11.80
CA ALA A 225 14.56 9.95 10.52
C ALA A 225 13.10 9.79 10.06
N ALA A 226 12.17 9.48 10.96
CA ALA A 226 10.74 9.35 10.67
C ALA A 226 10.14 10.67 10.16
N VAL A 227 10.42 11.78 10.86
CA VAL A 227 9.94 13.12 10.47
C VAL A 227 10.52 13.53 9.14
N TRP A 228 11.83 13.38 8.98
CA TRP A 228 12.54 13.78 7.76
C TRP A 228 12.06 12.98 6.54
N THR A 229 11.98 11.65 6.65
CA THR A 229 11.54 10.79 5.55
C THR A 229 10.08 11.03 5.16
N SER A 230 9.18 11.26 6.12
CA SER A 230 7.78 11.61 5.85
C SER A 230 7.67 12.96 5.12
N SER A 231 8.50 13.93 5.48
CA SER A 231 8.55 15.23 4.80
C SER A 231 9.06 15.10 3.36
N ARG A 232 10.12 14.32 3.15
CA ARG A 232 10.70 14.10 1.80
C ARG A 232 9.81 13.29 0.89
N GLU A 233 9.09 12.32 1.42
CA GLU A 233 8.08 11.56 0.68
C GLU A 233 7.00 12.50 0.12
N ARG A 234 6.43 13.39 0.97
CA ARG A 234 5.42 14.36 0.52
C ARG A 234 5.94 15.29 -0.57
N LEU A 235 7.18 15.77 -0.42
CA LEU A 235 7.80 16.62 -1.44
C LEU A 235 7.99 15.88 -2.77
N ALA A 236 8.39 14.59 -2.71
CA ALA A 236 8.53 13.76 -3.90
C ALA A 236 7.19 13.51 -4.59
N GLU A 237 6.14 13.16 -3.82
CA GLU A 237 4.78 12.99 -4.33
C GLU A 237 4.22 14.28 -4.97
N GLU A 238 4.51 15.44 -4.38
CA GLU A 238 4.11 16.73 -4.94
C GLU A 238 4.82 17.01 -6.26
N ALA A 239 6.14 16.80 -6.32
CA ALA A 239 6.92 16.99 -7.54
C ALA A 239 6.46 16.04 -8.67
N GLU A 240 6.18 14.77 -8.35
CA GLU A 240 5.64 13.79 -9.30
C GLU A 240 4.29 14.25 -9.84
N ARG A 241 3.35 14.62 -8.96
CA ARG A 241 2.02 15.11 -9.34
C ARG A 241 2.07 16.34 -10.22
N GLU A 242 2.94 17.33 -9.90
CA GLU A 242 3.08 18.53 -10.72
C GLU A 242 3.71 18.21 -12.09
N THR A 243 4.68 17.29 -12.13
CA THR A 243 5.29 16.82 -13.38
C THR A 243 4.27 16.08 -14.27
N GLU A 244 3.42 15.24 -13.68
CA GLU A 244 2.34 14.56 -14.40
C GLU A 244 1.32 15.55 -14.97
N LYS A 245 0.91 16.56 -14.18
CA LYS A 245 0.00 17.60 -14.65
C LYS A 245 0.59 18.39 -15.83
N ALA A 246 1.88 18.68 -15.79
CA ALA A 246 2.55 19.40 -16.87
C ALA A 246 2.67 18.57 -18.16
N LYS A 247 2.55 17.24 -18.07
CA LYS A 247 2.64 16.31 -19.22
C LYS A 247 1.29 15.84 -19.73
N LYS A 248 0.21 16.06 -18.99
CA LYS A 248 -1.19 15.80 -19.39
C LYS A 248 -1.74 16.98 -20.17
#